data_ff0c2bc120946da3b48af4780a3f1a04
#
_entry.id   ff0c2bc120946da3b48af4780a3f1a04
#
_cell.length_a   1.000
_cell.length_b   1.000
_cell.length_c   1.000
_cell.angle_alpha   90.00
_cell.angle_beta   90.00
_cell.angle_gamma   90.00
#
_symmetry.space_group_name_H-M   'P 1'
#
loop_
_entity.id
_entity.type
_entity.pdbx_description
1 polymer ?
#
loop_
_entity_poly.entity_id
_entity_poly.type
_entity_poly.pdbx_seq_one_letter_code
_entity_poly.pdbx_strand_id
1 'polypeptide(L)'
;MLNKAVRLYGKNDLRLDEFELPEIKDDEILAKVVSDSICMSSHKAAMQGADHKRVPNNIAEEPIIIGHEFCGEIMKVGAKWQDKFKAGEKFSIQPAMNLPNDPYAAPGYSFRYIGGDSQYIVIPACVMESNCLLDYAGEAFFYGSLAEPMSCIVGGYHANYHTTQGSYVHSMGIVEGGSLALLASAGPMGMGAIDYAMHSDRRPSLLVVTDIDTARLERAASIFTVEDAAAHGVKLMYVNTAEQADPVAYLKSLTPDGKGFNDVFAFAPVKAVVEQADAILAKDGCLNFFAGPTKTDFSAMFNFYNVHYSSTHVVGTSGGNTDDMKESLKLMETGTINPAAMITHVGGLNAVVDTTINLDKIPGGKKLIYTHKDIPLTAI
;
A
#
# COMPACT_ATOMS: atom_id res chain seq x y z
N MET A 1 -8.47 -16.09 26.64
CA MET A 1 -7.38 -15.11 26.94
C MET A 1 -7.94 -13.72 26.75
N LEU A 2 -7.82 -12.84 27.76
CA LEU A 2 -8.28 -11.44 27.63
C LEU A 2 -7.46 -10.73 26.55
N ASN A 3 -8.13 -10.02 25.67
CA ASN A 3 -7.57 -9.29 24.54
C ASN A 3 -8.11 -7.86 24.49
N LYS A 4 -7.28 -6.93 24.07
CA LYS A 4 -7.64 -5.53 23.83
C LYS A 4 -7.48 -5.23 22.34
N ALA A 5 -8.55 -4.74 21.70
CA ALA A 5 -8.55 -4.45 20.27
C ALA A 5 -9.52 -3.32 19.91
N VAL A 6 -9.28 -2.67 18.77
CA VAL A 6 -10.23 -1.74 18.16
C VAL A 6 -11.17 -2.51 17.24
N ARG A 7 -12.46 -2.41 17.51
CA ARG A 7 -13.51 -3.15 16.83
C ARG A 7 -14.53 -2.24 16.18
N LEU A 8 -14.99 -2.63 14.99
CA LEU A 8 -16.01 -1.92 14.22
C LEU A 8 -17.39 -2.53 14.52
N TYR A 9 -18.32 -1.71 15.01
CA TYR A 9 -19.70 -2.06 15.37
C TYR A 9 -20.74 -1.53 14.37
N GLY A 10 -20.38 -0.49 13.61
CA GLY A 10 -21.26 0.18 12.66
C GLY A 10 -20.58 1.36 11.99
N LYS A 11 -21.32 2.13 11.22
CA LYS A 11 -20.82 3.36 10.60
C LYS A 11 -20.33 4.34 11.66
N ASN A 12 -19.07 4.76 11.56
CA ASN A 12 -18.41 5.64 12.53
C ASN A 12 -18.40 5.12 13.97
N ASP A 13 -18.63 3.84 14.18
CA ASP A 13 -18.67 3.22 15.50
C ASP A 13 -17.50 2.27 15.69
N LEU A 14 -16.33 2.85 15.94
CA LEU A 14 -15.13 2.15 16.37
C LEU A 14 -14.99 2.24 17.89
N ARG A 15 -14.69 1.12 18.52
CA ARG A 15 -14.50 1.06 19.98
C ARG A 15 -13.24 0.31 20.34
N LEU A 16 -12.51 0.81 21.33
CA LEU A 16 -11.41 0.08 21.95
C LEU A 16 -12.02 -0.81 23.05
N ASP A 17 -12.07 -2.10 22.81
CA ASP A 17 -12.72 -3.09 23.67
C ASP A 17 -11.73 -4.04 24.34
N GLU A 18 -12.14 -4.55 25.50
CA GLU A 18 -11.54 -5.74 26.12
C GLU A 18 -12.54 -6.90 26.05
N PHE A 19 -12.10 -8.04 25.56
CA PHE A 19 -12.94 -9.24 25.38
C PHE A 19 -12.10 -10.52 25.41
N GLU A 20 -12.77 -11.65 25.63
CA GLU A 20 -12.11 -12.96 25.62
C GLU A 20 -11.92 -13.48 24.18
N LEU A 21 -10.65 -13.77 23.79
CA LEU A 21 -10.37 -14.57 22.61
C LEU A 21 -10.71 -16.04 22.85
N PRO A 22 -11.28 -16.73 21.86
CA PRO A 22 -11.49 -18.17 21.94
C PRO A 22 -10.16 -18.95 22.02
N GLU A 23 -10.21 -20.17 22.49
CA GLU A 23 -9.11 -21.10 22.30
C GLU A 23 -9.00 -21.47 20.81
N ILE A 24 -7.78 -21.59 20.32
CA ILE A 24 -7.53 -21.96 18.91
C ILE A 24 -7.90 -23.43 18.66
N LYS A 25 -8.41 -23.67 17.47
CA LYS A 25 -8.63 -25.02 16.94
C LYS A 25 -7.33 -25.60 16.37
N ASP A 26 -7.39 -26.86 15.98
CA ASP A 26 -6.24 -27.54 15.37
C ASP A 26 -5.76 -26.92 14.04
N ASP A 27 -6.61 -26.19 13.36
CA ASP A 27 -6.34 -25.53 12.08
C ASP A 27 -6.15 -24.01 12.19
N GLU A 28 -6.03 -23.48 13.41
CA GLU A 28 -5.84 -22.05 13.69
C GLU A 28 -4.49 -21.76 14.34
N ILE A 29 -4.08 -20.49 14.33
CA ILE A 29 -2.85 -20.00 14.96
C ILE A 29 -3.18 -18.85 15.89
N LEU A 30 -2.67 -18.86 17.12
CA LEU A 30 -2.68 -17.72 18.02
C LEU A 30 -1.43 -16.90 17.80
N ALA A 31 -1.60 -15.60 17.62
CA ALA A 31 -0.47 -14.70 17.42
C ALA A 31 -0.63 -13.39 18.22
N LYS A 32 0.52 -12.78 18.53
CA LYS A 32 0.63 -11.45 19.11
C LYS A 32 0.91 -10.46 17.99
N VAL A 33 0.09 -9.44 17.83
CA VAL A 33 0.40 -8.31 16.95
C VAL A 33 1.32 -7.35 17.70
N VAL A 34 2.37 -6.90 17.07
CA VAL A 34 3.34 -5.96 17.65
C VAL A 34 3.15 -4.57 17.09
N SER A 35 2.95 -4.46 15.78
CA SER A 35 2.72 -3.19 15.09
C SER A 35 1.69 -3.34 13.99
N ASP A 36 0.95 -2.26 13.75
CA ASP A 36 0.04 -2.04 12.62
C ASP A 36 0.30 -0.66 12.02
N SER A 37 -0.13 -0.43 10.79
CA SER A 37 -0.10 0.92 10.21
C SER A 37 -1.48 1.30 9.69
N ILE A 38 -1.97 2.47 10.13
CA ILE A 38 -3.33 2.90 9.79
C ILE A 38 -3.40 3.33 8.32
N CYS A 39 -4.33 2.71 7.59
CA CYS A 39 -4.56 2.93 6.18
C CYS A 39 -5.84 3.74 5.93
N MET A 40 -5.85 4.53 4.86
CA MET A 40 -7.07 5.23 4.40
C MET A 40 -8.21 4.26 4.06
N SER A 41 -7.91 3.01 3.70
CA SER A 41 -8.94 1.99 3.46
C SER A 41 -9.60 1.50 4.75
N SER A 42 -8.89 1.48 5.89
CA SER A 42 -9.50 1.25 7.21
C SER A 42 -10.42 2.40 7.62
N HIS A 43 -10.01 3.66 7.37
CA HIS A 43 -10.89 4.83 7.53
C HIS A 43 -12.17 4.69 6.70
N LYS A 44 -12.06 4.32 5.41
CA LYS A 44 -13.24 4.10 4.54
C LYS A 44 -14.16 3.00 5.09
N ALA A 45 -13.61 1.89 5.57
CA ALA A 45 -14.39 0.82 6.17
C ALA A 45 -15.13 1.30 7.44
N ALA A 46 -14.46 2.07 8.30
CA ALA A 46 -15.06 2.67 9.48
C ALA A 46 -16.21 3.63 9.13
N MET A 47 -16.03 4.48 8.12
CA MET A 47 -17.06 5.44 7.66
C MET A 47 -18.26 4.76 7.00
N GLN A 48 -18.06 3.63 6.32
CA GLN A 48 -19.12 2.92 5.59
C GLN A 48 -19.81 1.83 6.44
N GLY A 49 -19.10 1.27 7.44
CA GLY A 49 -19.63 0.14 8.21
C GLY A 49 -20.02 -1.02 7.28
N ALA A 50 -21.19 -1.62 7.51
CA ALA A 50 -21.70 -2.74 6.72
C ALA A 50 -21.97 -2.43 5.23
N ASP A 51 -21.95 -1.17 4.80
CA ASP A 51 -22.05 -0.83 3.37
C ASP A 51 -20.70 -1.02 2.64
N HIS A 52 -19.60 -1.20 3.37
CA HIS A 52 -18.31 -1.48 2.78
C HIS A 52 -18.23 -2.94 2.31
N LYS A 53 -17.82 -3.17 1.05
CA LYS A 53 -17.84 -4.49 0.38
C LYS A 53 -17.11 -5.62 1.11
N ARG A 54 -16.20 -5.30 2.04
CA ARG A 54 -15.41 -6.29 2.81
C ARG A 54 -15.95 -6.49 4.23
N VAL A 55 -16.89 -5.66 4.67
CA VAL A 55 -17.40 -5.67 6.04
C VAL A 55 -18.68 -6.49 6.11
N PRO A 56 -18.79 -7.46 7.04
CA PRO A 56 -20.01 -8.24 7.22
C PRO A 56 -21.21 -7.39 7.64
N ASN A 57 -22.43 -7.86 7.31
CA ASN A 57 -23.66 -7.14 7.60
C ASN A 57 -24.08 -7.18 9.08
N ASN A 58 -23.54 -8.12 9.86
CA ASN A 58 -23.91 -8.39 11.26
C ASN A 58 -22.91 -7.84 12.29
N ILE A 59 -22.11 -6.81 11.91
CA ILE A 59 -21.06 -6.26 12.79
C ILE A 59 -21.58 -5.62 14.09
N ALA A 60 -22.87 -5.29 14.16
CA ALA A 60 -23.47 -4.79 15.40
C ALA A 60 -23.52 -5.87 16.51
N GLU A 61 -23.77 -7.12 16.12
CA GLU A 61 -23.82 -8.29 17.00
C GLU A 61 -22.47 -9.01 17.09
N GLU A 62 -21.75 -9.07 15.97
CA GLU A 62 -20.44 -9.73 15.83
C GLU A 62 -19.38 -8.77 15.30
N PRO A 63 -18.92 -7.82 16.14
CA PRO A 63 -17.98 -6.79 15.70
C PRO A 63 -16.63 -7.38 15.28
N ILE A 64 -16.05 -6.80 14.25
CA ILE A 64 -14.79 -7.22 13.63
C ILE A 64 -13.61 -6.39 14.15
N ILE A 65 -12.42 -6.98 14.23
CA ILE A 65 -11.18 -6.24 14.45
C ILE A 65 -10.74 -5.61 13.14
N ILE A 66 -10.37 -4.31 13.17
CA ILE A 66 -9.85 -3.59 12.02
C ILE A 66 -8.31 -3.58 12.00
N GLY A 67 -7.73 -2.96 10.94
CA GLY A 67 -6.28 -2.94 10.73
C GLY A 67 -5.81 -4.13 9.87
N HIS A 68 -5.15 -3.86 8.76
CA HIS A 68 -4.76 -4.89 7.78
C HIS A 68 -3.30 -4.79 7.32
N GLU A 69 -2.54 -3.87 7.91
CA GLU A 69 -1.14 -3.63 7.62
C GLU A 69 -0.30 -3.97 8.86
N PHE A 70 -0.24 -5.24 9.26
CA PHE A 70 0.31 -5.60 10.57
C PHE A 70 1.38 -6.70 10.54
N CYS A 71 2.19 -6.68 11.58
CA CYS A 71 3.25 -7.63 11.83
C CYS A 71 3.26 -8.04 13.30
N GLY A 72 3.66 -9.27 13.56
CA GLY A 72 3.65 -9.81 14.92
C GLY A 72 4.48 -11.06 15.07
N GLU A 73 4.19 -11.80 16.15
CA GLU A 73 4.88 -13.02 16.54
C GLU A 73 3.87 -14.14 16.77
N ILE A 74 4.14 -15.32 16.25
CA ILE A 74 3.34 -16.53 16.47
C ILE A 74 3.53 -17.01 17.90
N MET A 75 2.44 -17.23 18.64
CA MET A 75 2.45 -17.69 20.02
C MET A 75 2.14 -19.16 20.17
N LYS A 76 1.17 -19.67 19.41
CA LYS A 76 0.74 -21.06 19.46
C LYS A 76 0.22 -21.50 18.10
N VAL A 77 0.61 -22.69 17.66
CA VAL A 77 0.22 -23.25 16.36
C VAL A 77 -0.66 -24.47 16.58
N GLY A 78 -1.82 -24.50 15.92
CA GLY A 78 -2.69 -25.67 15.89
C GLY A 78 -2.05 -26.86 15.18
N ALA A 79 -2.47 -28.06 15.51
CA ALA A 79 -1.83 -29.30 15.10
C ALA A 79 -1.62 -29.43 13.59
N LYS A 80 -2.54 -28.91 12.79
CA LYS A 80 -2.51 -28.95 11.32
C LYS A 80 -1.32 -28.20 10.69
N TRP A 81 -0.78 -27.19 11.40
CA TRP A 81 0.20 -26.25 10.83
C TRP A 81 1.59 -26.34 11.47
N GLN A 82 1.83 -27.25 12.42
CA GLN A 82 3.09 -27.35 13.17
C GLN A 82 4.30 -27.73 12.30
N ASP A 83 4.07 -28.33 11.14
CA ASP A 83 5.13 -28.63 10.16
C ASP A 83 5.58 -27.38 9.38
N LYS A 84 4.75 -26.34 9.33
CA LYS A 84 5.00 -25.12 8.55
C LYS A 84 5.39 -23.92 9.41
N PHE A 85 4.81 -23.79 10.61
CA PHE A 85 4.96 -22.60 11.46
C PHE A 85 5.32 -22.99 12.87
N LYS A 86 6.06 -22.11 13.57
CA LYS A 86 6.51 -22.33 14.95
C LYS A 86 6.24 -21.11 15.82
N ALA A 87 6.01 -21.35 17.11
CA ALA A 87 5.96 -20.27 18.09
C ALA A 87 7.30 -19.53 18.15
N GLY A 88 7.24 -18.21 18.25
CA GLY A 88 8.39 -17.30 18.22
C GLY A 88 8.77 -16.79 16.83
N GLU A 89 8.20 -17.33 15.75
CA GLU A 89 8.43 -16.80 14.40
C GLU A 89 7.67 -15.49 14.22
N LYS A 90 8.32 -14.50 13.58
CA LYS A 90 7.67 -13.26 13.17
C LYS A 90 6.87 -13.50 11.88
N PHE A 91 5.78 -12.77 11.73
CA PHE A 91 4.93 -12.89 10.55
C PHE A 91 4.44 -11.55 10.05
N SER A 92 4.06 -11.51 8.79
CA SER A 92 3.18 -10.52 8.20
C SER A 92 2.06 -11.22 7.42
N ILE A 93 0.96 -10.53 7.11
CA ILE A 93 -0.19 -11.15 6.45
C ILE A 93 -0.55 -10.37 5.18
N GLN A 94 -0.67 -11.11 4.05
CA GLN A 94 -1.31 -10.60 2.85
C GLN A 94 -2.84 -10.63 3.04
N PRO A 95 -3.51 -9.48 3.16
CA PRO A 95 -4.95 -9.45 3.43
C PRO A 95 -5.80 -9.86 2.22
N ALA A 96 -5.29 -9.73 1.01
CA ALA A 96 -6.01 -10.07 -0.22
C ALA A 96 -5.94 -11.58 -0.51
N MET A 97 -6.72 -12.37 0.24
CA MET A 97 -6.75 -13.83 0.12
C MET A 97 -7.41 -14.32 -1.17
N ASN A 98 -8.30 -13.53 -1.78
CA ASN A 98 -9.03 -13.87 -3.00
C ASN A 98 -9.74 -15.24 -2.92
N LEU A 99 -10.45 -15.50 -1.82
CA LEU A 99 -11.13 -16.77 -1.60
C LEU A 99 -12.18 -17.02 -2.70
N PRO A 100 -12.28 -18.22 -3.26
CA PRO A 100 -13.21 -18.51 -4.36
C PRO A 100 -14.68 -18.21 -4.05
N ASN A 101 -15.12 -18.41 -2.80
CA ASN A 101 -16.51 -18.22 -2.38
C ASN A 101 -16.76 -16.83 -1.77
N ASP A 102 -15.70 -16.11 -1.37
CA ASP A 102 -15.76 -14.75 -0.83
C ASP A 102 -14.49 -13.98 -1.17
N PRO A 103 -14.39 -13.42 -2.39
CA PRO A 103 -13.18 -12.75 -2.87
C PRO A 103 -12.88 -11.44 -2.12
N TYR A 104 -13.84 -10.96 -1.32
CA TYR A 104 -13.67 -9.73 -0.53
C TYR A 104 -13.27 -10.00 0.92
N ALA A 105 -13.37 -11.24 1.42
CA ALA A 105 -12.94 -11.57 2.77
C ALA A 105 -11.46 -11.25 2.98
N ALA A 106 -11.17 -10.50 4.03
CA ALA A 106 -9.81 -10.07 4.33
C ALA A 106 -9.60 -9.86 5.84
N PRO A 107 -8.44 -10.28 6.40
CA PRO A 107 -8.01 -9.89 7.73
C PRO A 107 -8.05 -8.37 7.90
N GLY A 108 -8.56 -7.92 9.07
CA GLY A 108 -8.73 -6.49 9.36
C GLY A 108 -9.95 -5.82 8.73
N TYR A 109 -10.84 -6.60 8.08
CA TYR A 109 -12.11 -6.13 7.50
C TYR A 109 -13.29 -7.06 7.70
N SER A 110 -13.07 -8.38 7.74
CA SER A 110 -14.15 -9.36 7.62
C SER A 110 -14.29 -10.30 8.80
N PHE A 111 -13.31 -10.33 9.69
CA PHE A 111 -13.22 -11.36 10.71
C PHE A 111 -13.29 -10.81 12.14
N ARG A 112 -13.93 -11.58 13.00
CA ARG A 112 -14.15 -11.21 14.41
C ARG A 112 -12.87 -11.17 15.25
N TYR A 113 -11.88 -12.04 14.93
CA TYR A 113 -10.72 -12.29 15.80
C TYR A 113 -9.37 -12.08 15.10
N ILE A 114 -9.34 -11.47 13.90
CA ILE A 114 -8.10 -11.14 13.22
C ILE A 114 -8.15 -9.75 12.60
N GLY A 115 -7.19 -8.93 12.95
CA GLY A 115 -6.92 -7.59 12.47
C GLY A 115 -5.74 -6.98 13.21
N GLY A 116 -5.10 -5.98 12.61
CA GLY A 116 -3.86 -5.39 13.12
C GLY A 116 -4.03 -4.51 14.35
N ASP A 117 -5.21 -3.90 14.52
CA ASP A 117 -5.50 -3.04 15.66
C ASP A 117 -5.93 -3.85 16.91
N SER A 118 -5.11 -4.84 17.26
CA SER A 118 -5.34 -5.78 18.36
C SER A 118 -4.03 -6.17 19.03
N GLN A 119 -4.07 -6.53 20.29
CA GLN A 119 -2.90 -7.09 20.98
C GLN A 119 -2.65 -8.54 20.58
N TYR A 120 -3.71 -9.33 20.46
CA TYR A 120 -3.64 -10.75 20.09
C TYR A 120 -4.74 -11.07 19.07
N ILE A 121 -4.47 -12.05 18.23
CA ILE A 121 -5.37 -12.49 17.16
C ILE A 121 -5.42 -14.01 17.07
N VAL A 122 -6.54 -14.52 16.58
CA VAL A 122 -6.64 -15.89 16.09
C VAL A 122 -6.64 -15.86 14.56
N ILE A 123 -5.61 -16.42 13.97
CA ILE A 123 -5.44 -16.51 12.51
C ILE A 123 -6.23 -17.73 12.02
N PRO A 124 -7.29 -17.55 11.23
CA PRO A 124 -8.14 -18.64 10.76
C PRO A 124 -7.46 -19.45 9.64
N ALA A 125 -7.86 -20.71 9.49
CA ALA A 125 -7.31 -21.65 8.51
C ALA A 125 -7.21 -21.10 7.10
N CYS A 126 -8.19 -20.32 6.66
CA CYS A 126 -8.23 -19.76 5.30
C CYS A 126 -7.03 -18.85 4.97
N VAL A 127 -6.41 -18.21 5.95
CA VAL A 127 -5.20 -17.38 5.74
C VAL A 127 -4.01 -18.27 5.37
N MET A 128 -3.80 -19.37 6.10
CA MET A 128 -2.72 -20.32 5.81
C MET A 128 -3.00 -21.12 4.54
N GLU A 129 -4.23 -21.52 4.30
CA GLU A 129 -4.66 -22.28 3.11
C GLU A 129 -4.49 -21.44 1.83
N SER A 130 -4.63 -20.11 1.92
CA SER A 130 -4.37 -19.17 0.83
C SER A 130 -2.89 -18.77 0.70
N ASN A 131 -1.99 -19.34 1.51
CA ASN A 131 -0.58 -18.97 1.62
C ASN A 131 -0.36 -17.46 1.92
N CYS A 132 -1.27 -16.85 2.69
CA CYS A 132 -1.27 -15.42 3.01
C CYS A 132 -0.62 -15.11 4.37
N LEU A 133 -0.29 -16.13 5.21
CA LEU A 133 0.58 -15.98 6.37
C LEU A 133 2.02 -16.12 5.90
N LEU A 134 2.80 -15.04 6.01
CA LEU A 134 4.16 -14.95 5.48
C LEU A 134 5.18 -14.80 6.61
N ASP A 135 6.27 -15.55 6.51
CA ASP A 135 7.41 -15.42 7.42
C ASP A 135 8.06 -14.04 7.21
N TYR A 136 8.50 -13.46 8.30
CA TYR A 136 9.26 -12.22 8.31
C TYR A 136 10.53 -12.38 9.13
N ALA A 137 11.70 -12.30 8.48
CA ALA A 137 13.00 -12.45 9.12
C ALA A 137 13.68 -11.12 9.50
N GLY A 138 13.08 -9.98 9.15
CA GLY A 138 13.64 -8.67 9.43
C GLY A 138 13.77 -8.35 10.93
N GLU A 139 14.60 -7.37 11.28
CA GLU A 139 14.90 -7.03 12.66
C GLU A 139 13.71 -6.37 13.36
N ALA A 140 13.15 -5.34 12.77
CA ALA A 140 12.10 -4.51 13.37
C ALA A 140 10.70 -4.87 12.86
N PHE A 141 9.74 -5.09 13.76
CA PHE A 141 8.37 -5.45 13.43
C PHE A 141 7.64 -4.42 12.56
N PHE A 142 7.95 -3.14 12.73
CA PHE A 142 7.25 -2.09 11.98
C PHE A 142 7.53 -2.16 10.47
N TYR A 143 8.66 -2.67 10.03
CA TYR A 143 8.90 -2.95 8.61
C TYR A 143 7.92 -3.99 8.09
N GLY A 144 7.70 -5.08 8.84
CA GLY A 144 6.75 -6.12 8.45
C GLY A 144 5.31 -5.62 8.36
N SER A 145 4.91 -4.61 9.16
CA SER A 145 3.60 -3.96 9.03
C SER A 145 3.49 -3.03 7.82
N LEU A 146 4.61 -2.58 7.26
CA LEU A 146 4.62 -1.80 6.02
C LEU A 146 4.77 -2.68 4.76
N ALA A 147 4.86 -4.00 4.93
CA ALA A 147 4.96 -4.92 3.80
C ALA A 147 3.71 -4.92 2.93
N GLU A 148 2.52 -4.78 3.51
CA GLU A 148 1.28 -4.70 2.74
C GLU A 148 1.26 -3.46 1.83
N PRO A 149 1.42 -2.21 2.33
CA PRO A 149 1.44 -1.05 1.45
C PRO A 149 2.60 -1.09 0.44
N MET A 150 3.76 -1.63 0.79
CA MET A 150 4.84 -1.83 -0.18
C MET A 150 4.48 -2.86 -1.23
N SER A 151 3.76 -3.94 -0.88
CA SER A 151 3.27 -4.92 -1.86
C SER A 151 2.32 -4.32 -2.89
N CYS A 152 1.51 -3.33 -2.49
CA CYS A 152 0.67 -2.59 -3.43
C CYS A 152 1.51 -1.83 -4.46
N ILE A 153 2.63 -1.24 -4.02
CA ILE A 153 3.57 -0.53 -4.89
C ILE A 153 4.25 -1.51 -5.84
N VAL A 154 4.86 -2.57 -5.31
CA VAL A 154 5.50 -3.64 -6.09
C VAL A 154 4.55 -4.19 -7.16
N GLY A 155 3.32 -4.55 -6.76
CA GLY A 155 2.30 -5.02 -7.68
C GLY A 155 1.90 -4.00 -8.74
N GLY A 156 1.87 -2.70 -8.39
CA GLY A 156 1.65 -1.63 -9.35
C GLY A 156 2.75 -1.58 -10.43
N TYR A 157 4.01 -1.67 -10.02
CA TYR A 157 5.14 -1.71 -10.94
C TYR A 157 5.14 -2.95 -11.82
N HIS A 158 4.83 -4.13 -11.26
CA HIS A 158 4.73 -5.38 -12.01
C HIS A 158 3.56 -5.40 -13.00
N ALA A 159 2.46 -4.73 -12.67
CA ALA A 159 1.25 -4.71 -13.50
C ALA A 159 1.35 -3.81 -14.73
N ASN A 160 2.28 -2.84 -14.76
CA ASN A 160 2.57 -2.11 -15.97
C ASN A 160 2.98 -3.08 -17.08
N TYR A 161 2.72 -2.74 -18.32
CA TYR A 161 3.13 -3.57 -19.45
C TYR A 161 3.42 -2.72 -20.67
N HIS A 162 4.24 -3.28 -21.56
CA HIS A 162 4.63 -2.70 -22.82
C HIS A 162 4.52 -3.72 -23.92
N THR A 163 4.41 -3.26 -25.17
CA THR A 163 4.24 -4.11 -26.34
C THR A 163 5.37 -3.89 -27.34
N THR A 164 5.61 -4.88 -28.18
CA THR A 164 6.45 -4.71 -29.36
C THR A 164 5.56 -4.47 -30.55
N GLN A 165 5.85 -3.48 -31.37
CA GLN A 165 5.07 -3.17 -32.57
C GLN A 165 4.88 -4.41 -33.44
N GLY A 166 3.62 -4.70 -33.78
CA GLY A 166 3.24 -5.88 -34.56
C GLY A 166 3.17 -7.18 -33.76
N SER A 167 3.33 -7.13 -32.43
CA SER A 167 3.16 -8.26 -31.53
C SER A 167 2.07 -7.96 -30.51
N TYR A 168 1.31 -9.01 -30.10
CA TYR A 168 0.32 -8.94 -29.04
C TYR A 168 0.85 -9.50 -27.70
N VAL A 169 2.17 -9.77 -27.62
CA VAL A 169 2.81 -10.24 -26.40
C VAL A 169 3.15 -9.03 -25.53
N HIS A 170 2.73 -9.07 -24.26
CA HIS A 170 3.05 -8.03 -23.29
C HIS A 170 4.35 -8.33 -22.56
N SER A 171 5.23 -7.34 -22.47
CA SER A 171 6.39 -7.32 -21.57
C SER A 171 5.93 -6.67 -20.27
N MET A 172 5.79 -7.45 -19.20
CA MET A 172 5.30 -6.96 -17.90
C MET A 172 6.38 -6.14 -17.18
N GLY A 173 5.92 -5.23 -16.36
CA GLY A 173 6.72 -4.30 -15.57
C GLY A 173 7.00 -2.99 -16.29
N ILE A 174 7.56 -2.01 -15.57
CA ILE A 174 8.00 -0.73 -16.15
C ILE A 174 9.14 -0.94 -17.15
N VAL A 175 9.39 0.04 -18.04
CA VAL A 175 10.53 -0.02 -18.97
C VAL A 175 11.84 0.15 -18.21
N GLU A 176 12.68 -0.88 -18.19
CA GLU A 176 14.03 -0.80 -17.64
C GLU A 176 14.86 0.24 -18.40
N GLY A 177 15.50 1.16 -17.67
CA GLY A 177 16.23 2.28 -18.26
C GLY A 177 15.35 3.32 -18.96
N GLY A 178 14.03 3.18 -18.89
CA GLY A 178 13.04 4.12 -19.44
C GLY A 178 12.87 5.39 -18.61
N SER A 179 11.82 6.15 -18.92
CA SER A 179 11.40 7.33 -18.18
C SER A 179 10.12 7.06 -17.41
N LEU A 180 10.13 7.33 -16.12
CA LEU A 180 9.01 7.15 -15.19
C LEU A 180 8.60 8.48 -14.57
N ALA A 181 7.31 8.78 -14.58
CA ALA A 181 6.73 9.90 -13.82
C ALA A 181 5.78 9.39 -12.72
N LEU A 182 5.95 9.90 -11.51
CA LEU A 182 5.06 9.68 -10.37
C LEU A 182 4.31 10.99 -10.11
N LEU A 183 3.00 11.02 -10.39
CA LEU A 183 2.18 12.24 -10.28
C LEU A 183 1.41 12.29 -8.95
N ALA A 184 1.44 13.47 -8.30
CA ALA A 184 0.86 13.70 -6.97
C ALA A 184 1.39 12.69 -5.94
N SER A 185 2.71 12.49 -5.91
CA SER A 185 3.37 11.34 -5.29
C SER A 185 4.24 11.67 -4.08
N ALA A 186 4.23 12.89 -3.56
CA ALA A 186 4.98 13.21 -2.33
C ALA A 186 4.24 12.81 -1.03
N GLY A 187 3.16 12.00 -1.14
CA GLY A 187 2.48 11.33 -0.04
C GLY A 187 3.11 9.97 0.31
N PRO A 188 2.57 9.24 1.33
CA PRO A 188 3.20 8.02 1.84
C PRO A 188 3.40 6.94 0.77
N MET A 189 2.40 6.66 -0.06
CA MET A 189 2.53 5.63 -1.11
C MET A 189 3.53 6.05 -2.18
N GLY A 190 3.59 7.34 -2.52
CA GLY A 190 4.59 7.85 -3.45
C GLY A 190 6.01 7.78 -2.89
N MET A 191 6.21 8.01 -1.58
CA MET A 191 7.52 7.83 -0.93
C MET A 191 8.03 6.38 -1.10
N GLY A 192 7.19 5.39 -0.86
CA GLY A 192 7.53 3.99 -1.11
C GLY A 192 7.77 3.69 -2.60
N ALA A 193 7.03 4.36 -3.51
CA ALA A 193 7.23 4.20 -4.94
C ALA A 193 8.55 4.80 -5.43
N ILE A 194 8.99 5.93 -4.86
CA ILE A 194 10.32 6.52 -5.12
C ILE A 194 11.41 5.54 -4.69
N ASP A 195 11.31 5.02 -3.46
CA ASP A 195 12.25 4.06 -2.91
C ASP A 195 12.38 2.81 -3.80
N TYR A 196 11.24 2.21 -4.16
CA TYR A 196 11.21 1.05 -5.03
C TYR A 196 11.77 1.34 -6.43
N ALA A 197 11.45 2.49 -7.04
CA ALA A 197 11.99 2.89 -8.34
C ALA A 197 13.52 3.02 -8.35
N MET A 198 14.10 3.49 -7.22
CA MET A 198 15.55 3.66 -7.09
C MET A 198 16.30 2.35 -6.86
N HIS A 199 15.66 1.37 -6.20
CA HIS A 199 16.36 0.22 -5.64
C HIS A 199 15.91 -1.14 -6.19
N SER A 200 14.78 -1.21 -6.95
CA SER A 200 14.33 -2.44 -7.59
C SER A 200 15.34 -2.94 -8.66
N ASP A 201 15.15 -4.15 -9.10
CA ASP A 201 15.94 -4.77 -10.17
C ASP A 201 15.69 -4.11 -11.55
N ARG A 202 14.52 -3.50 -11.76
CA ARG A 202 14.08 -2.84 -12.99
C ARG A 202 13.93 -1.33 -12.77
N ARG A 203 15.04 -0.60 -12.87
CA ARG A 203 15.08 0.83 -12.58
C ARG A 203 14.86 1.69 -13.84
N PRO A 204 14.17 2.86 -13.73
CA PRO A 204 14.13 3.85 -14.79
C PRO A 204 15.49 4.59 -14.87
N SER A 205 15.86 5.12 -16.03
CA SER A 205 16.99 6.05 -16.15
C SER A 205 16.63 7.48 -15.75
N LEU A 206 15.33 7.84 -15.88
CA LEU A 206 14.76 9.11 -15.45
C LEU A 206 13.54 8.85 -14.55
N LEU A 207 13.56 9.41 -13.34
CA LEU A 207 12.45 9.42 -12.40
C LEU A 207 12.03 10.85 -12.10
N VAL A 208 10.79 11.21 -12.44
CA VAL A 208 10.22 12.52 -12.15
C VAL A 208 9.10 12.37 -11.13
N VAL A 209 9.28 13.00 -9.98
CA VAL A 209 8.33 13.01 -8.85
C VAL A 209 7.62 14.35 -8.83
N THR A 210 6.29 14.35 -8.87
CA THR A 210 5.52 15.60 -8.85
C THR A 210 4.56 15.68 -7.69
N ASP A 211 4.35 16.90 -7.24
CA ASP A 211 3.27 17.29 -6.33
C ASP A 211 2.95 18.78 -6.55
N ILE A 212 1.91 19.29 -5.89
CA ILE A 212 1.59 20.72 -5.81
C ILE A 212 1.99 21.32 -4.46
N ASP A 213 2.37 20.49 -3.50
CA ASP A 213 2.79 20.87 -2.15
C ASP A 213 4.33 20.88 -2.07
N THR A 214 4.90 22.07 -2.02
CA THR A 214 6.36 22.28 -1.95
C THR A 214 6.98 21.63 -0.70
N ALA A 215 6.31 21.71 0.46
CA ALA A 215 6.86 21.14 1.69
C ALA A 215 6.93 19.60 1.63
N ARG A 216 5.96 18.95 0.97
CA ARG A 216 6.01 17.51 0.72
C ARG A 216 7.14 17.13 -0.23
N LEU A 217 7.34 17.90 -1.30
CA LEU A 217 8.44 17.68 -2.25
C LEU A 217 9.80 17.87 -1.56
N GLU A 218 9.97 18.90 -0.75
CA GLU A 218 11.20 19.15 0.03
C GLU A 218 11.48 18.00 1.00
N ARG A 219 10.45 17.50 1.71
CA ARG A 219 10.59 16.31 2.55
C ARG A 219 11.00 15.08 1.73
N ALA A 220 10.39 14.85 0.59
CA ALA A 220 10.75 13.72 -0.27
C ALA A 220 12.21 13.84 -0.74
N ALA A 221 12.63 15.03 -1.19
CA ALA A 221 13.99 15.30 -1.63
C ALA A 221 15.05 15.20 -0.49
N SER A 222 14.66 15.48 0.75
CA SER A 222 15.55 15.31 1.91
C SER A 222 15.79 13.84 2.29
N ILE A 223 14.88 12.95 1.92
CA ILE A 223 14.96 11.51 2.22
C ILE A 223 15.57 10.75 1.04
N PHE A 224 15.07 10.98 -0.17
CA PHE A 224 15.56 10.38 -1.41
C PHE A 224 16.28 11.46 -2.21
N THR A 225 17.59 11.54 -2.03
CA THR A 225 18.40 12.60 -2.64
C THR A 225 18.72 12.29 -4.09
N VAL A 226 18.98 13.34 -4.87
CA VAL A 226 19.40 13.23 -6.27
C VAL A 226 20.74 12.49 -6.37
N GLU A 227 21.62 12.70 -5.40
CA GLU A 227 22.94 12.06 -5.30
C GLU A 227 22.82 10.55 -5.06
N ASP A 228 21.92 10.14 -4.16
CA ASP A 228 21.67 8.72 -3.88
C ASP A 228 21.04 8.03 -5.11
N ALA A 229 20.02 8.65 -5.72
CA ALA A 229 19.44 8.15 -6.97
C ALA A 229 20.49 8.00 -8.09
N ALA A 230 21.39 8.97 -8.24
CA ALA A 230 22.46 8.93 -9.23
C ALA A 230 23.45 7.79 -8.97
N ALA A 231 23.74 7.45 -7.71
CA ALA A 231 24.56 6.30 -7.34
C ALA A 231 23.94 4.97 -7.80
N HIS A 232 22.60 4.93 -7.94
CA HIS A 232 21.85 3.79 -8.45
C HIS A 232 21.55 3.86 -9.96
N GLY A 233 22.09 4.86 -10.66
CA GLY A 233 21.93 5.05 -12.11
C GLY A 233 20.59 5.71 -12.50
N VAL A 234 19.89 6.34 -11.55
CA VAL A 234 18.61 7.01 -11.77
C VAL A 234 18.79 8.53 -11.72
N LYS A 235 18.37 9.24 -12.76
CA LYS A 235 18.25 10.70 -12.73
C LYS A 235 16.93 11.07 -12.06
N LEU A 236 16.98 11.46 -10.78
CA LEU A 236 15.81 11.86 -10.00
C LEU A 236 15.55 13.37 -10.13
N MET A 237 14.29 13.74 -10.31
CA MET A 237 13.86 15.15 -10.37
C MET A 237 12.57 15.34 -9.57
N TYR A 238 12.48 16.42 -8.81
CA TYR A 238 11.28 16.86 -8.10
C TYR A 238 10.69 18.08 -8.76
N VAL A 239 9.38 18.06 -9.05
CA VAL A 239 8.70 19.12 -9.80
C VAL A 239 7.42 19.53 -9.09
N ASN A 240 7.31 20.81 -8.70
CA ASN A 240 6.04 21.39 -8.32
C ASN A 240 5.28 21.78 -9.59
N THR A 241 4.21 21.02 -9.90
CA THR A 241 3.43 21.25 -11.11
C THR A 241 2.52 22.48 -11.04
N ALA A 242 2.20 22.98 -9.83
CA ALA A 242 1.48 24.24 -9.66
C ALA A 242 2.28 25.49 -10.07
N GLU A 243 3.61 25.39 -10.12
CA GLU A 243 4.50 26.47 -10.52
C GLU A 243 4.78 26.50 -12.03
N GLN A 244 4.28 25.54 -12.79
CA GLN A 244 4.49 25.43 -14.23
C GLN A 244 3.31 26.06 -15.00
N ALA A 245 3.59 26.98 -15.93
CA ALA A 245 2.57 27.59 -16.78
C ALA A 245 1.87 26.54 -17.68
N ASP A 246 2.62 25.57 -18.19
CA ASP A 246 2.13 24.39 -18.91
C ASP A 246 2.84 23.15 -18.34
N PRO A 247 2.24 22.50 -17.34
CA PRO A 247 2.84 21.33 -16.70
C PRO A 247 3.08 20.15 -17.67
N VAL A 248 2.20 19.96 -18.65
CA VAL A 248 2.32 18.88 -19.65
C VAL A 248 3.54 19.11 -20.56
N ALA A 249 3.65 20.30 -21.14
CA ALA A 249 4.78 20.65 -21.99
C ALA A 249 6.10 20.60 -21.20
N TYR A 250 6.10 21.12 -19.96
CA TYR A 250 7.27 21.08 -19.09
C TYR A 250 7.73 19.66 -18.79
N LEU A 251 6.82 18.80 -18.31
CA LEU A 251 7.16 17.40 -17.98
C LEU A 251 7.68 16.64 -19.20
N LYS A 252 7.05 16.79 -20.36
CA LYS A 252 7.54 16.17 -21.59
C LYS A 252 8.96 16.64 -21.96
N SER A 253 9.27 17.92 -21.77
CA SER A 253 10.59 18.48 -22.06
C SER A 253 11.73 17.88 -21.21
N LEU A 254 11.40 17.26 -20.06
CA LEU A 254 12.37 16.59 -19.19
C LEU A 254 12.84 15.24 -19.75
N THR A 255 12.02 14.61 -20.61
CA THR A 255 12.36 13.32 -21.22
C THR A 255 13.41 13.49 -22.32
N PRO A 256 14.25 12.47 -22.58
CA PRO A 256 15.41 12.60 -23.49
C PRO A 256 15.07 13.09 -24.89
N ASP A 257 13.90 12.72 -25.42
CA ASP A 257 13.46 13.07 -26.77
C ASP A 257 12.28 14.06 -26.80
N GLY A 258 11.83 14.54 -25.63
CA GLY A 258 10.69 15.44 -25.49
C GLY A 258 9.33 14.82 -25.80
N LYS A 259 9.25 13.48 -25.98
CA LYS A 259 8.01 12.80 -26.40
C LYS A 259 7.14 12.30 -25.27
N GLY A 260 7.66 12.27 -24.05
CA GLY A 260 6.93 11.85 -22.87
C GLY A 260 7.52 10.62 -22.16
N PHE A 261 6.74 10.05 -21.24
CA PHE A 261 7.18 9.01 -20.33
C PHE A 261 6.74 7.63 -20.81
N ASN A 262 7.60 6.63 -20.58
CA ASN A 262 7.25 5.24 -20.81
C ASN A 262 6.22 4.77 -19.78
N ASP A 263 6.39 5.18 -18.53
CA ASP A 263 5.51 4.80 -17.41
C ASP A 263 5.10 6.03 -16.62
N VAL A 264 3.81 6.11 -16.28
CA VAL A 264 3.26 7.19 -15.46
C VAL A 264 2.36 6.60 -14.40
N PHE A 265 2.59 6.96 -13.14
CA PHE A 265 1.71 6.57 -12.02
C PHE A 265 0.94 7.78 -11.50
N ALA A 266 -0.38 7.64 -11.32
CA ALA A 266 -1.24 8.65 -10.72
C ALA A 266 -1.61 8.26 -9.28
N PHE A 267 -1.11 9.00 -8.28
CA PHE A 267 -1.30 8.72 -6.86
C PHE A 267 -2.50 9.44 -6.23
N ALA A 268 -3.13 10.36 -6.94
CA ALA A 268 -4.32 11.06 -6.47
C ALA A 268 -5.53 10.80 -7.38
N PRO A 269 -6.73 10.51 -6.81
CA PRO A 269 -7.95 10.36 -7.59
C PRO A 269 -8.54 11.73 -7.96
N VAL A 270 -7.76 12.50 -8.69
CA VAL A 270 -8.08 13.86 -9.17
C VAL A 270 -8.11 13.84 -10.69
N LYS A 271 -9.23 14.26 -11.28
CA LYS A 271 -9.45 14.24 -12.73
C LYS A 271 -8.29 14.90 -13.50
N ALA A 272 -7.86 16.08 -13.09
CA ALA A 272 -6.76 16.80 -13.74
C ALA A 272 -5.42 16.05 -13.70
N VAL A 273 -5.13 15.30 -12.61
CA VAL A 273 -3.92 14.49 -12.50
C VAL A 273 -3.96 13.31 -13.47
N VAL A 274 -5.13 12.67 -13.63
CA VAL A 274 -5.28 11.53 -14.55
C VAL A 274 -5.19 12.00 -16.00
N GLU A 275 -5.82 13.13 -16.34
CA GLU A 275 -5.75 13.73 -17.68
C GLU A 275 -4.33 14.23 -18.02
N GLN A 276 -3.61 14.78 -17.03
CA GLN A 276 -2.19 15.11 -17.17
C GLN A 276 -1.33 13.86 -17.41
N ALA A 277 -1.61 12.77 -16.68
CA ALA A 277 -0.91 11.51 -16.83
C ALA A 277 -1.06 10.93 -18.25
N ASP A 278 -2.27 10.93 -18.81
CA ASP A 278 -2.52 10.54 -20.21
C ASP A 278 -1.74 11.43 -21.20
N ALA A 279 -1.77 12.75 -20.98
CA ALA A 279 -1.17 13.71 -21.90
C ALA A 279 0.37 13.63 -21.98
N ILE A 280 1.04 13.12 -20.94
CA ILE A 280 2.50 13.01 -20.89
C ILE A 280 3.04 11.63 -21.32
N LEU A 281 2.18 10.67 -21.70
CA LEU A 281 2.62 9.35 -22.14
C LEU A 281 3.39 9.43 -23.47
N ALA A 282 4.45 8.66 -23.57
CA ALA A 282 5.16 8.39 -24.81
C ALA A 282 4.41 7.35 -25.67
N LYS A 283 4.95 7.01 -26.85
CA LYS A 283 4.47 5.86 -27.63
C LYS A 283 4.63 4.58 -26.81
N ASP A 284 3.59 3.72 -26.82
CA ASP A 284 3.47 2.51 -26.00
C ASP A 284 3.54 2.81 -24.49
N GLY A 285 3.19 4.05 -24.08
CA GLY A 285 3.25 4.50 -22.70
C GLY A 285 2.15 3.86 -21.86
N CYS A 286 2.49 3.47 -20.63
CA CYS A 286 1.56 2.86 -19.67
C CYS A 286 1.22 3.83 -18.53
N LEU A 287 -0.06 4.14 -18.37
CA LEU A 287 -0.59 4.86 -17.21
C LEU A 287 -1.05 3.85 -16.15
N ASN A 288 -0.42 3.83 -15.00
CA ASN A 288 -0.92 3.14 -13.82
C ASN A 288 -1.79 4.09 -12.99
N PHE A 289 -3.10 3.81 -12.94
CA PHE A 289 -3.99 4.50 -12.03
C PHE A 289 -3.92 3.84 -10.65
N PHE A 290 -2.93 4.27 -9.86
CA PHE A 290 -2.64 3.72 -8.53
C PHE A 290 -3.61 4.19 -7.45
N ALA A 291 -4.21 5.38 -7.62
CA ALA A 291 -5.11 5.96 -6.65
C ALA A 291 -6.41 5.16 -6.49
N GLY A 292 -6.90 5.04 -5.26
CA GLY A 292 -8.19 4.40 -4.95
C GLY A 292 -9.31 5.43 -4.78
N PRO A 293 -10.17 5.70 -5.79
CA PRO A 293 -11.29 6.62 -5.66
C PRO A 293 -12.33 6.09 -4.68
N THR A 294 -13.02 6.99 -3.98
CA THR A 294 -14.16 6.66 -3.12
C THR A 294 -15.47 6.64 -3.88
N LYS A 295 -15.56 7.42 -4.97
CA LYS A 295 -16.76 7.51 -5.81
C LYS A 295 -16.70 6.46 -6.90
N THR A 296 -17.77 5.69 -7.07
CA THR A 296 -17.89 4.63 -8.09
C THR A 296 -18.02 5.16 -9.51
N ASP A 297 -18.39 6.42 -9.66
CA ASP A 297 -18.56 7.14 -10.94
C ASP A 297 -17.37 8.05 -11.29
N PHE A 298 -16.24 7.93 -10.57
CA PHE A 298 -15.03 8.68 -10.90
C PHE A 298 -14.58 8.41 -12.33
N SER A 299 -14.42 9.47 -13.11
CA SER A 299 -14.07 9.40 -14.53
C SER A 299 -13.17 10.57 -14.95
N ALA A 300 -12.36 10.34 -15.99
CA ALA A 300 -11.49 11.34 -16.60
C ALA A 300 -11.49 11.17 -18.13
N MET A 301 -11.05 12.20 -18.86
CA MET A 301 -10.91 12.12 -20.31
C MET A 301 -9.58 11.53 -20.71
N PHE A 302 -9.59 10.70 -21.75
CA PHE A 302 -8.41 10.14 -22.39
C PHE A 302 -8.34 10.56 -23.84
N ASN A 303 -7.12 10.72 -24.36
CA ASN A 303 -6.90 10.98 -25.78
C ASN A 303 -6.91 9.67 -26.58
N PHE A 304 -8.05 9.26 -27.09
CA PHE A 304 -8.19 8.02 -27.86
C PHE A 304 -7.44 8.03 -29.20
N TYR A 305 -6.99 9.18 -29.71
CA TYR A 305 -6.07 9.23 -30.83
C TYR A 305 -4.72 8.61 -30.42
N ASN A 306 -4.21 8.92 -29.23
CA ASN A 306 -2.98 8.35 -28.71
C ASN A 306 -3.15 6.85 -28.40
N VAL A 307 -4.28 6.43 -27.85
CA VAL A 307 -4.58 5.01 -27.65
C VAL A 307 -4.49 4.25 -28.96
N HIS A 308 -5.06 4.79 -30.06
CA HIS A 308 -5.07 4.11 -31.34
C HIS A 308 -3.70 4.17 -32.07
N TYR A 309 -3.11 5.36 -32.18
CA TYR A 309 -1.92 5.57 -33.01
C TYR A 309 -0.59 5.45 -32.27
N SER A 310 -0.60 5.67 -30.96
CA SER A 310 0.60 5.60 -30.10
C SER A 310 0.59 4.41 -29.17
N SER A 311 -0.47 3.57 -29.20
CA SER A 311 -0.61 2.38 -28.36
C SER A 311 -0.52 2.68 -26.85
N THR A 312 -0.96 3.87 -26.42
CA THR A 312 -0.99 4.20 -25.00
C THR A 312 -2.07 3.37 -24.31
N HIS A 313 -1.84 2.99 -23.05
CA HIS A 313 -2.77 2.12 -22.32
C HIS A 313 -2.80 2.45 -20.83
N VAL A 314 -3.82 1.93 -20.16
CA VAL A 314 -4.08 2.18 -18.74
C VAL A 314 -4.19 0.85 -18.01
N VAL A 315 -3.57 0.78 -16.85
CA VAL A 315 -3.66 -0.34 -15.93
C VAL A 315 -3.99 0.19 -14.52
N GLY A 316 -4.53 -0.66 -13.67
CA GLY A 316 -4.73 -0.37 -12.26
C GLY A 316 -4.71 -1.66 -11.45
N THR A 317 -4.27 -1.56 -10.21
CA THR A 317 -4.23 -2.66 -9.27
C THR A 317 -4.96 -2.28 -7.99
N SER A 318 -5.59 -3.26 -7.35
CA SER A 318 -6.23 -3.08 -6.03
C SER A 318 -5.53 -3.99 -5.02
N GLY A 319 -4.43 -3.50 -4.46
CA GLY A 319 -3.54 -4.26 -3.61
C GLY A 319 -2.44 -5.00 -4.39
N GLY A 320 -1.43 -5.51 -3.70
CA GLY A 320 -0.48 -6.48 -4.22
C GLY A 320 -0.97 -7.92 -4.09
N ASN A 321 -0.33 -8.84 -4.74
CA ASN A 321 -0.53 -10.27 -4.51
C ASN A 321 0.46 -10.82 -3.46
N THR A 322 0.40 -12.11 -3.19
CA THR A 322 1.27 -12.77 -2.20
C THR A 322 2.74 -12.72 -2.60
N ASP A 323 3.07 -12.80 -3.89
CA ASP A 323 4.45 -12.76 -4.37
C ASP A 323 5.01 -11.34 -4.32
N ASP A 324 4.21 -10.31 -4.63
CA ASP A 324 4.58 -8.90 -4.43
C ASP A 324 4.89 -8.60 -2.95
N MET A 325 4.14 -9.23 -2.03
CA MET A 325 4.38 -9.04 -0.60
C MET A 325 5.63 -9.79 -0.11
N LYS A 326 5.91 -10.99 -0.62
CA LYS A 326 7.18 -11.70 -0.36
C LYS A 326 8.37 -10.91 -0.87
N GLU A 327 8.26 -10.30 -2.05
CA GLU A 327 9.31 -9.43 -2.59
C GLU A 327 9.51 -8.21 -1.68
N SER A 328 8.45 -7.53 -1.28
CA SER A 328 8.55 -6.38 -0.38
C SER A 328 9.21 -6.74 0.95
N LEU A 329 8.81 -7.87 1.57
CA LEU A 329 9.45 -8.38 2.79
C LEU A 329 10.94 -8.65 2.57
N LYS A 330 11.30 -9.30 1.47
CA LYS A 330 12.70 -9.60 1.15
C LYS A 330 13.56 -8.36 0.95
N LEU A 331 13.04 -7.35 0.25
CA LEU A 331 13.75 -6.09 0.03
C LEU A 331 13.97 -5.32 1.34
N MET A 332 13.01 -5.38 2.27
CA MET A 332 13.14 -4.79 3.61
C MET A 332 14.12 -5.56 4.50
N GLU A 333 14.06 -6.89 4.48
CA GLU A 333 14.99 -7.76 5.25
C GLU A 333 16.44 -7.55 4.85
N THR A 334 16.70 -7.28 3.59
CA THR A 334 18.05 -7.02 3.05
C THR A 334 18.48 -5.55 3.19
N GLY A 335 17.57 -4.66 3.66
CA GLY A 335 17.82 -3.22 3.71
C GLY A 335 17.92 -2.56 2.34
N THR A 336 17.39 -3.22 1.29
CA THR A 336 17.39 -2.67 -0.07
C THR A 336 16.41 -1.50 -0.20
N ILE A 337 15.26 -1.57 0.50
CA ILE A 337 14.28 -0.48 0.63
C ILE A 337 14.05 -0.15 2.08
N ASN A 338 13.67 1.11 2.35
CA ASN A 338 13.40 1.61 3.70
C ASN A 338 12.01 2.25 3.79
N PRO A 339 10.94 1.46 4.03
CA PRO A 339 9.58 1.98 4.09
C PRO A 339 9.33 2.90 5.31
N ALA A 340 10.29 3.06 6.24
CA ALA A 340 10.21 4.06 7.31
C ALA A 340 10.01 5.48 6.76
N ALA A 341 10.46 5.77 5.54
CA ALA A 341 10.21 7.02 4.83
C ALA A 341 8.71 7.36 4.70
N MET A 342 7.84 6.36 4.72
CA MET A 342 6.38 6.53 4.66
C MET A 342 5.77 7.02 5.98
N ILE A 343 6.46 6.80 7.13
CA ILE A 343 5.94 7.07 8.48
C ILE A 343 6.13 8.55 8.83
N THR A 344 5.12 9.15 9.46
CA THR A 344 5.20 10.53 10.01
C THR A 344 4.65 10.63 11.43
N HIS A 345 3.97 9.59 11.91
CA HIS A 345 3.43 9.57 13.26
C HIS A 345 3.56 8.18 13.87
N VAL A 346 3.67 8.14 15.18
CA VAL A 346 3.69 6.92 15.99
C VAL A 346 2.67 7.04 17.11
N GLY A 347 1.93 5.98 17.37
CA GLY A 347 0.94 5.91 18.44
C GLY A 347 0.84 4.53 19.09
N GLY A 348 0.03 4.43 20.15
CA GLY A 348 -0.37 3.18 20.77
C GLY A 348 -1.79 2.77 20.37
N LEU A 349 -2.22 1.61 20.83
CA LEU A 349 -3.56 1.08 20.54
C LEU A 349 -4.68 2.02 21.00
N ASN A 350 -4.47 2.78 22.08
CA ASN A 350 -5.38 3.82 22.59
C ASN A 350 -5.62 4.98 21.61
N ALA A 351 -4.70 5.23 20.68
CA ALA A 351 -4.83 6.32 19.71
C ALA A 351 -5.58 5.91 18.42
N VAL A 352 -5.82 4.62 18.20
CA VAL A 352 -6.33 4.08 16.91
C VAL A 352 -7.71 4.61 16.57
N VAL A 353 -8.67 4.63 17.53
CA VAL A 353 -10.05 5.05 17.27
C VAL A 353 -10.10 6.46 16.69
N ASP A 354 -9.54 7.42 17.42
CA ASP A 354 -9.56 8.83 17.01
C ASP A 354 -8.75 9.05 15.74
N THR A 355 -7.61 8.37 15.61
CA THR A 355 -6.77 8.47 14.41
C THR A 355 -7.48 7.93 13.17
N THR A 356 -8.13 6.77 13.26
CA THR A 356 -8.81 6.15 12.12
C THR A 356 -10.03 6.97 11.69
N ILE A 357 -10.84 7.46 12.62
CA ILE A 357 -12.02 8.28 12.31
C ILE A 357 -11.63 9.63 11.67
N ASN A 358 -10.54 10.23 12.09
CA ASN A 358 -10.10 11.55 11.61
C ASN A 358 -8.89 11.50 10.66
N LEU A 359 -8.60 10.35 10.07
CA LEU A 359 -7.38 10.13 9.29
C LEU A 359 -7.22 11.11 8.12
N ASP A 360 -8.32 11.50 7.50
CA ASP A 360 -8.40 12.48 6.41
C ASP A 360 -8.03 13.91 6.83
N LYS A 361 -8.07 14.20 8.15
CA LYS A 361 -7.74 15.51 8.73
C LYS A 361 -6.33 15.56 9.32
N ILE A 362 -5.67 14.40 9.49
CA ILE A 362 -4.34 14.31 10.08
C ILE A 362 -3.29 14.36 8.94
N PRO A 363 -2.52 15.44 8.81
CA PRO A 363 -1.55 15.58 7.73
C PRO A 363 -0.42 14.55 7.82
N GLY A 364 0.36 14.45 6.75
CA GLY A 364 1.56 13.62 6.69
C GLY A 364 1.33 12.23 6.10
N GLY A 365 2.23 11.31 6.42
CA GLY A 365 2.30 9.95 5.92
C GLY A 365 1.59 8.92 6.79
N LYS A 366 2.13 7.70 6.84
CA LYS A 366 1.60 6.58 7.63
C LYS A 366 1.64 6.87 9.13
N LYS A 367 0.64 6.34 9.85
CA LYS A 367 0.52 6.38 11.31
C LYS A 367 0.80 4.97 11.82
N LEU A 368 2.01 4.76 12.34
CA LEU A 368 2.45 3.50 12.90
C LEU A 368 1.89 3.31 14.31
N ILE A 369 1.33 2.16 14.60
CA ILE A 369 0.73 1.79 15.88
C ILE A 369 1.50 0.65 16.53
N TYR A 370 1.89 0.82 17.78
CA TYR A 370 2.40 -0.25 18.63
C TYR A 370 1.30 -0.75 19.57
N THR A 371 0.77 -1.93 19.30
CA THR A 371 -0.46 -2.46 19.88
C THR A 371 -0.38 -2.75 21.38
N HIS A 372 0.82 -2.94 21.92
CA HIS A 372 1.08 -3.15 23.34
C HIS A 372 1.59 -1.91 24.08
N LYS A 373 1.47 -0.74 23.44
CA LYS A 373 1.81 0.54 24.04
C LYS A 373 0.59 1.42 24.19
N ASP A 374 0.63 2.28 25.21
CA ASP A 374 -0.41 3.26 25.52
C ASP A 374 0.22 4.64 25.41
N ILE A 375 0.34 5.14 24.16
CA ILE A 375 0.93 6.43 23.83
C ILE A 375 0.02 7.20 22.88
N PRO A 376 -0.12 8.52 23.04
CA PRO A 376 -0.90 9.34 22.12
C PRO A 376 -0.26 9.33 20.71
N LEU A 377 -1.06 9.62 19.68
CA LEU A 377 -0.53 9.82 18.34
C LEU A 377 0.43 11.02 18.35
N THR A 378 1.68 10.79 17.99
CA THR A 378 2.77 11.77 18.04
C THR A 378 3.45 11.86 16.68
N ALA A 379 3.62 13.07 16.16
CA ALA A 379 4.41 13.32 14.95
C ALA A 379 5.91 13.09 15.23
N ILE A 380 6.63 12.55 14.26
CA ILE A 380 8.07 12.29 14.31
C ILE A 380 8.80 13.02 13.18
#